data_75f12cda92ff13c11a31a03943acebd2
#
_entry.id   75f12cda92ff13c11a31a03943acebd2
#
_cell.length_a   1.000
_cell.length_b   1.000
_cell.length_c   1.000
_cell.angle_alpha   90.00
_cell.angle_beta   90.00
_cell.angle_gamma   90.00
#
_symmetry.space_group_name_H-M   'P 1'
#
loop_
_entity.id
_entity.type
_entity.pdbx_description
1 polymer ?
#
loop_
_entity_poly.entity_id
_entity_poly.type
_entity_poly.pdbx_seq_one_letter_code
_entity_poly.pdbx_strand_id
1 'polypeptide(L)'
;MYYSSGNYEAFARPKKPEGVDNKSAYIVGSGLAALTAACYLVRDGQMKGDRVHILEKDSIPGGACDGYKFENVGYVMRGGREMDNHFEVMWDLFHSIPSIETDGVSVLDEYYWLNKEDPNYSLCRATENRGQDAHTDGKFDISDKGAMEIMKLFFTPNEDLQDKRITDFFDDEVFNSNFWLYWRTMFAFENWHSALEMKLYIQRYIHHIGGLPDFKALRFTKYNQYESMILPMIKYLESFGVQFHYGVQVVNVEFDCSDPAHKLAKRIDILRDGKEDAIDLTENDLVFITNGGCVENSSRGSQNEPAPYNTEIKPGGGWDMWRKIAAQDPSFGHPDKFCYDPEQTNWMSATVETLDQKIIPYIKNICKRDPFTGHVVTGGIVTVKDSSWLMSWTINRQPQFRAQPKDHCLVWVYSLFTDKPGDYIKKPMRECTGKEICMEWLYHIGVPEDQIEELATNSANTVPVMMPYIDAFFMPRAYGDRPKVVPDGSVNFAFLGQFAETPRDTIFTTEYSMRTGMEAVYTLLNVDRGVPEVWGSVYDVRDLLDATVKLRDGKKPTDMKLSLVQKVALDKALSKIKGTDVEKLLKEYNII
;
A
#
# COMPACT_ATOMS: atom_id res chain seq x y z
N MET A 1 -11.02 7.69 -14.17
CA MET A 1 -11.68 7.15 -12.99
C MET A 1 -13.12 6.83 -13.33
N TYR A 2 -13.66 5.83 -12.69
CA TYR A 2 -14.98 5.38 -13.02
C TYR A 2 -15.69 4.87 -11.76
N TYR A 3 -16.83 5.44 -11.47
CA TYR A 3 -17.77 4.88 -10.53
C TYR A 3 -18.57 3.79 -11.22
N SER A 4 -19.16 2.87 -10.48
CA SER A 4 -19.99 1.84 -11.09
C SER A 4 -21.01 2.47 -12.04
N SER A 5 -21.21 1.85 -13.17
CA SER A 5 -22.07 2.37 -14.23
C SER A 5 -23.44 2.78 -13.70
N GLY A 6 -23.83 4.02 -13.98
CA GLY A 6 -25.12 4.57 -13.55
C GLY A 6 -25.19 4.99 -12.08
N ASN A 7 -24.08 4.97 -11.33
CA ASN A 7 -24.08 5.43 -9.94
C ASN A 7 -24.03 6.96 -9.86
N TYR A 8 -25.19 7.61 -9.96
CA TYR A 8 -25.33 9.06 -9.78
C TYR A 8 -25.08 9.52 -8.34
N GLU A 9 -25.15 8.64 -7.36
CA GLU A 9 -24.92 8.94 -5.95
C GLU A 9 -23.51 9.47 -5.70
N ALA A 10 -22.53 9.00 -6.46
CA ALA A 10 -21.15 9.49 -6.41
C ALA A 10 -21.01 11.00 -6.67
N PHE A 11 -21.96 11.59 -7.40
CA PHE A 11 -21.98 13.03 -7.74
C PHE A 11 -22.91 13.86 -6.85
N ALA A 12 -23.72 13.20 -6.00
CA ALA A 12 -24.64 13.88 -5.12
C ALA A 12 -23.90 14.48 -3.91
N ARG A 13 -24.26 15.70 -3.53
CA ARG A 13 -23.82 16.28 -2.26
C ARG A 13 -24.75 15.77 -1.15
N PRO A 14 -24.22 15.17 -0.08
CA PRO A 14 -25.02 14.74 1.04
C PRO A 14 -25.63 15.94 1.75
N LYS A 15 -26.79 15.73 2.37
CA LYS A 15 -27.37 16.70 3.28
C LYS A 15 -26.53 16.77 4.55
N LYS A 16 -26.59 17.92 5.22
CA LYS A 16 -25.93 18.07 6.52
C LYS A 16 -26.55 17.09 7.53
N PRO A 17 -25.72 16.23 8.16
CA PRO A 17 -26.22 15.27 9.16
C PRO A 17 -26.88 15.98 10.34
N GLU A 18 -27.94 15.36 10.87
CA GLU A 18 -28.62 15.89 12.05
C GLU A 18 -27.72 15.93 13.27
N GLY A 19 -27.77 17.02 14.01
CA GLY A 19 -27.04 17.19 15.27
C GLY A 19 -25.52 17.41 15.12
N VAL A 20 -24.97 17.45 13.90
CA VAL A 20 -23.51 17.58 13.69
C VAL A 20 -22.94 18.89 14.29
N ASP A 21 -23.71 19.96 14.35
CA ASP A 21 -23.26 21.23 14.95
C ASP A 21 -22.99 21.14 16.45
N ASN A 22 -23.50 20.12 17.13
CA ASN A 22 -23.26 19.86 18.54
C ASN A 22 -22.11 18.86 18.78
N LYS A 23 -21.52 18.31 17.70
CA LYS A 23 -20.48 17.30 17.79
C LYS A 23 -19.09 17.91 17.65
N SER A 24 -18.11 17.24 18.26
CA SER A 24 -16.68 17.46 18.03
C SER A 24 -16.06 16.14 17.55
N ALA A 25 -14.88 16.20 16.96
CA ALA A 25 -14.15 15.01 16.52
C ALA A 25 -12.70 15.07 16.96
N TYR A 26 -12.22 13.99 17.53
CA TYR A 26 -10.82 13.77 17.91
C TYR A 26 -10.26 12.63 17.06
N ILE A 27 -9.19 12.90 16.34
CA ILE A 27 -8.58 11.97 15.39
C ILE A 27 -7.18 11.63 15.87
N VAL A 28 -6.92 10.36 16.10
CA VAL A 28 -5.63 9.84 16.58
C VAL A 28 -4.69 9.63 15.41
N GLY A 29 -3.59 10.38 15.40
CA GLY A 29 -2.60 10.41 14.33
C GLY A 29 -3.02 11.29 13.15
N SER A 30 -2.09 11.51 12.24
CA SER A 30 -2.28 12.31 11.01
C SER A 30 -1.87 11.56 9.74
N GLY A 31 -1.94 10.23 9.76
CA GLY A 31 -1.75 9.41 8.57
C GLY A 31 -2.90 9.54 7.58
N LEU A 32 -2.76 8.91 6.41
CA LEU A 32 -3.73 9.04 5.30
C LEU A 32 -5.17 8.73 5.71
N ALA A 33 -5.41 7.68 6.52
CA ALA A 33 -6.75 7.35 7.00
C ALA A 33 -7.35 8.45 7.89
N ALA A 34 -6.54 8.98 8.81
CA ALA A 34 -6.92 10.05 9.72
C ALA A 34 -7.26 11.35 8.97
N LEU A 35 -6.37 11.78 8.06
CA LEU A 35 -6.61 12.97 7.23
C LEU A 35 -7.83 12.81 6.34
N THR A 36 -8.07 11.60 5.83
CA THR A 36 -9.27 11.29 5.03
C THR A 36 -10.54 11.43 5.85
N ALA A 37 -10.56 10.88 7.08
CA ALA A 37 -11.69 11.07 7.98
C ALA A 37 -11.95 12.56 8.26
N ALA A 38 -10.89 13.34 8.55
CA ALA A 38 -11.01 14.77 8.74
C ALA A 38 -11.60 15.49 7.52
N CYS A 39 -11.14 15.14 6.31
CA CYS A 39 -11.67 15.72 5.07
C CYS A 39 -13.16 15.40 4.88
N TYR A 40 -13.59 14.17 5.11
CA TYR A 40 -15.00 13.79 5.00
C TYR A 40 -15.87 14.42 6.11
N LEU A 41 -15.33 14.60 7.32
CA LEU A 41 -16.03 15.33 8.39
C LEU A 41 -16.38 16.76 7.98
N VAL A 42 -15.44 17.49 7.37
CA VAL A 42 -15.69 18.87 6.96
C VAL A 42 -16.44 18.97 5.63
N ARG A 43 -16.17 18.08 4.64
CA ARG A 43 -16.79 18.14 3.31
C ARG A 43 -18.23 17.63 3.31
N ASP A 44 -18.44 16.40 3.77
CA ASP A 44 -19.71 15.67 3.68
C ASP A 44 -20.47 15.68 5.01
N GLY A 45 -19.76 15.53 6.13
CA GLY A 45 -20.30 15.72 7.47
C GLY A 45 -20.67 17.16 7.78
N GLN A 46 -20.12 18.12 7.03
CA GLN A 46 -20.33 19.57 7.21
C GLN A 46 -20.10 20.02 8.66
N MET A 47 -19.20 19.32 9.36
CA MET A 47 -18.74 19.70 10.69
C MET A 47 -17.88 20.96 10.60
N LYS A 48 -17.99 21.85 11.56
CA LYS A 48 -17.12 23.02 11.63
C LYS A 48 -15.67 22.59 11.90
N GLY A 49 -14.72 23.16 11.18
CA GLY A 49 -13.32 22.76 11.28
C GLY A 49 -12.71 23.01 12.66
N ASP A 50 -13.12 24.06 13.36
CA ASP A 50 -12.68 24.36 14.74
C ASP A 50 -13.11 23.30 15.78
N ARG A 51 -13.99 22.38 15.39
CA ARG A 51 -14.44 21.22 16.18
C ARG A 51 -13.77 19.91 15.77
N VAL A 52 -12.89 19.92 14.79
CA VAL A 52 -12.15 18.75 14.32
C VAL A 52 -10.70 18.88 14.81
N HIS A 53 -10.27 17.97 15.67
CA HIS A 53 -8.96 17.98 16.33
C HIS A 53 -8.14 16.76 15.91
N ILE A 54 -6.99 16.99 15.29
CA ILE A 54 -6.04 15.95 14.90
C ILE A 54 -4.92 15.92 15.93
N LEU A 55 -4.73 14.77 16.59
CA LEU A 55 -3.74 14.56 17.66
C LEU A 55 -2.54 13.81 17.05
N GLU A 56 -1.43 14.48 16.83
CA GLU A 56 -0.24 13.91 16.18
C GLU A 56 0.99 14.01 17.10
N LYS A 57 1.68 12.89 17.29
CA LYS A 57 2.90 12.84 18.13
C LYS A 57 4.10 13.51 17.46
N ASP A 58 4.19 13.39 16.13
CA ASP A 58 5.33 13.88 15.36
C ASP A 58 5.10 15.33 14.91
N SER A 59 6.19 16.00 14.50
CA SER A 59 6.13 17.36 13.95
C SER A 59 5.76 17.38 12.47
N ILE A 60 5.78 16.22 11.80
CA ILE A 60 5.50 16.06 10.38
C ILE A 60 4.30 15.14 10.24
N PRO A 61 3.17 15.62 9.70
CA PRO A 61 2.00 14.79 9.43
C PRO A 61 2.19 13.87 8.23
N GLY A 62 1.28 12.92 8.05
CA GLY A 62 1.23 12.05 6.88
C GLY A 62 1.50 10.57 7.16
N GLY A 63 1.99 10.23 8.34
CA GLY A 63 2.22 8.84 8.76
C GLY A 63 3.15 8.10 7.80
N ALA A 64 2.65 6.99 7.21
CA ALA A 64 3.42 6.18 6.26
C ALA A 64 3.57 6.82 4.87
N CYS A 65 2.74 7.81 4.51
CA CYS A 65 2.82 8.54 3.24
C CYS A 65 3.84 9.68 3.34
N ASP A 66 5.08 9.32 3.62
CA ASP A 66 6.19 10.26 3.72
C ASP A 66 6.86 10.53 2.37
N GLY A 67 7.69 11.51 2.38
CA GLY A 67 8.56 12.01 1.31
C GLY A 67 9.15 13.29 1.85
N TYR A 68 10.28 13.19 2.57
CA TYR A 68 10.83 14.32 3.29
C TYR A 68 12.34 14.42 3.13
N LYS A 69 12.86 15.65 3.07
CA LYS A 69 14.30 15.91 3.13
C LYS A 69 14.68 16.28 4.56
N PHE A 70 15.47 15.44 5.19
CA PHE A 70 16.04 15.72 6.51
C PHE A 70 17.36 16.49 6.35
N GLU A 71 17.48 17.58 7.09
CA GLU A 71 18.68 18.41 7.07
C GLU A 71 19.91 17.57 7.48
N ASN A 72 21.01 17.71 6.76
CA ASN A 72 22.27 16.99 6.94
C ASN A 72 22.18 15.43 6.84
N VAL A 73 21.04 14.88 6.45
CA VAL A 73 20.86 13.43 6.24
C VAL A 73 20.56 13.13 4.77
N GLY A 74 19.53 13.74 4.20
CA GLY A 74 19.14 13.53 2.81
C GLY A 74 17.64 13.27 2.63
N TYR A 75 17.27 12.86 1.44
CA TYR A 75 15.89 12.52 1.07
C TYR A 75 15.50 11.13 1.59
N VAL A 76 14.27 11.02 2.06
CA VAL A 76 13.69 9.77 2.58
C VAL A 76 12.33 9.52 1.97
N MET A 77 12.16 8.31 1.42
CA MET A 77 10.87 7.71 1.04
C MET A 77 10.84 6.30 1.61
N ARG A 78 9.84 5.97 2.44
CA ARG A 78 9.76 4.65 3.08
C ARG A 78 9.19 3.57 2.17
N GLY A 79 8.44 3.93 1.13
CA GLY A 79 7.87 2.96 0.22
C GLY A 79 7.42 3.56 -1.10
N GLY A 80 7.29 2.72 -2.11
CA GLY A 80 6.53 3.01 -3.32
C GLY A 80 5.04 3.18 -2.99
N ARG A 81 4.32 3.93 -3.82
CA ARG A 81 2.87 4.13 -3.69
C ARG A 81 2.27 4.12 -5.08
N GLU A 82 2.11 2.93 -5.58
CA GLU A 82 1.42 2.67 -6.82
C GLU A 82 -0.08 2.85 -6.62
N MET A 83 -0.75 3.35 -7.63
CA MET A 83 -2.18 3.66 -7.59
C MET A 83 -2.91 2.97 -8.74
N ASP A 84 -4.19 2.72 -8.50
CA ASP A 84 -5.13 2.15 -9.46
C ASP A 84 -6.20 3.17 -9.85
N ASN A 85 -6.70 3.07 -11.07
CA ASN A 85 -7.85 3.85 -11.51
C ASN A 85 -9.12 3.51 -10.70
N HIS A 86 -9.19 2.33 -10.09
CA HIS A 86 -10.28 1.85 -9.25
C HIS A 86 -10.01 2.02 -7.75
N PHE A 87 -9.36 3.09 -7.37
CA PHE A 87 -9.29 3.59 -6.01
C PHE A 87 -10.43 4.60 -5.79
N GLU A 88 -11.66 4.08 -5.67
CA GLU A 88 -12.90 4.85 -5.78
C GLU A 88 -13.02 5.92 -4.68
N VAL A 89 -12.69 5.59 -3.44
CA VAL A 89 -12.75 6.55 -2.32
C VAL A 89 -11.65 7.59 -2.45
N MET A 90 -10.46 7.17 -2.87
CA MET A 90 -9.32 8.06 -3.08
C MET A 90 -9.67 9.14 -4.11
N TRP A 91 -10.22 8.75 -5.25
CA TRP A 91 -10.53 9.69 -6.32
C TRP A 91 -11.78 10.52 -6.02
N ASP A 92 -12.75 9.98 -5.29
CA ASP A 92 -13.87 10.75 -4.77
C ASP A 92 -13.39 11.93 -3.89
N LEU A 93 -12.42 11.68 -3.02
CA LEU A 93 -11.87 12.74 -2.17
C LEU A 93 -11.00 13.72 -2.97
N PHE A 94 -10.04 13.23 -3.73
CA PHE A 94 -9.08 14.07 -4.46
C PHE A 94 -9.70 14.86 -5.61
N HIS A 95 -10.89 14.51 -6.07
CA HIS A 95 -11.69 15.35 -6.94
C HIS A 95 -12.05 16.71 -6.29
N SER A 96 -12.17 16.73 -4.97
CA SER A 96 -12.57 17.93 -4.21
C SER A 96 -11.39 18.72 -3.63
N ILE A 97 -10.20 18.13 -3.56
CA ILE A 97 -9.02 18.77 -2.97
C ILE A 97 -8.27 19.55 -4.05
N PRO A 98 -8.10 20.89 -3.91
CA PRO A 98 -7.34 21.68 -4.86
C PRO A 98 -5.90 21.23 -4.98
N SER A 99 -5.38 21.20 -6.21
CA SER A 99 -3.94 21.07 -6.46
C SER A 99 -3.20 22.25 -5.85
N ILE A 100 -2.00 22.00 -5.34
CA ILE A 100 -1.08 23.06 -4.88
C ILE A 100 -0.06 23.44 -5.95
N GLU A 101 -0.11 22.77 -7.11
CA GLU A 101 0.77 23.03 -8.26
C GLU A 101 0.10 23.93 -9.30
N THR A 102 -1.17 23.67 -9.56
CA THR A 102 -1.90 24.29 -10.65
C THR A 102 -3.20 24.89 -10.13
N ASP A 103 -3.34 26.20 -10.26
CA ASP A 103 -4.52 26.90 -9.83
C ASP A 103 -5.78 26.46 -10.61
N GLY A 104 -6.89 26.29 -9.89
CA GLY A 104 -8.19 26.01 -10.48
C GLY A 104 -8.43 24.55 -10.89
N VAL A 105 -7.51 23.64 -10.60
CA VAL A 105 -7.68 22.20 -10.85
C VAL A 105 -7.61 21.41 -9.52
N SER A 106 -8.19 20.22 -9.50
CA SER A 106 -8.08 19.31 -8.36
C SER A 106 -6.81 18.44 -8.43
N VAL A 107 -6.47 17.81 -7.31
CA VAL A 107 -5.42 16.79 -7.28
C VAL A 107 -5.72 15.65 -8.25
N LEU A 108 -7.00 15.25 -8.39
CA LEU A 108 -7.41 14.24 -9.36
C LEU A 108 -7.19 14.70 -10.81
N ASP A 109 -7.52 15.95 -11.15
CA ASP A 109 -7.30 16.48 -12.51
C ASP A 109 -5.82 16.42 -12.88
N GLU A 110 -4.96 16.89 -11.96
CA GLU A 110 -3.50 16.85 -12.17
C GLU A 110 -2.98 15.43 -12.37
N TYR A 111 -3.40 14.50 -11.51
CA TYR A 111 -3.04 13.09 -11.60
C TYR A 111 -3.53 12.46 -12.91
N TYR A 112 -4.78 12.70 -13.29
CA TYR A 112 -5.37 12.14 -14.51
C TYR A 112 -4.61 12.57 -15.76
N TRP A 113 -4.38 13.87 -15.94
CA TRP A 113 -3.72 14.38 -17.13
C TRP A 113 -2.26 13.95 -17.19
N LEU A 114 -1.53 13.98 -16.07
CA LEU A 114 -0.16 13.48 -16.02
C LEU A 114 -0.04 12.03 -16.54
N ASN A 115 -0.89 11.13 -16.04
CA ASN A 115 -0.83 9.72 -16.41
C ASN A 115 -1.43 9.43 -17.79
N LYS A 116 -2.24 10.34 -18.34
CA LYS A 116 -2.76 10.25 -19.70
C LYS A 116 -1.75 10.72 -20.74
N GLU A 117 -1.04 11.80 -20.46
CA GLU A 117 -0.06 12.38 -21.36
C GLU A 117 1.27 11.61 -21.38
N ASP A 118 1.62 11.03 -20.24
CA ASP A 118 2.81 10.19 -20.07
C ASP A 118 2.41 8.84 -19.44
N PRO A 119 1.84 7.90 -20.23
CA PRO A 119 1.38 6.60 -19.73
C PRO A 119 2.52 5.77 -19.16
N ASN A 120 2.25 5.12 -18.03
CA ASN A 120 3.25 4.30 -17.36
C ASN A 120 3.48 2.96 -18.05
N TYR A 121 4.74 2.54 -18.16
CA TYR A 121 5.12 1.16 -18.53
C TYR A 121 6.60 0.92 -18.23
N SER A 122 6.94 -0.31 -17.89
CA SER A 122 8.32 -0.76 -17.69
C SER A 122 8.91 -1.34 -18.98
N LEU A 123 10.18 -1.04 -19.24
CA LEU A 123 10.97 -1.66 -20.31
C LEU A 123 11.88 -2.80 -19.80
N CYS A 124 12.11 -2.86 -18.48
CA CYS A 124 12.89 -3.91 -17.86
C CYS A 124 12.26 -4.24 -16.48
N ARG A 125 11.59 -5.38 -16.38
CA ARG A 125 10.93 -5.81 -15.15
C ARG A 125 11.87 -6.46 -14.15
N ALA A 126 12.86 -7.19 -14.65
CA ALA A 126 13.82 -7.90 -13.83
C ALA A 126 15.21 -7.93 -14.48
N THR A 127 16.23 -7.90 -13.64
CA THR A 127 17.64 -8.05 -14.04
C THR A 127 18.28 -9.24 -13.33
N GLU A 128 19.36 -9.73 -13.90
CA GLU A 128 20.26 -10.73 -13.33
C GLU A 128 21.70 -10.47 -13.80
N ASN A 129 22.66 -11.20 -13.28
CA ASN A 129 24.07 -11.13 -13.74
C ASN A 129 24.58 -9.68 -13.83
N ARG A 130 24.39 -8.88 -12.76
CA ARG A 130 24.87 -7.50 -12.68
C ARG A 130 24.23 -6.58 -13.74
N GLY A 131 22.91 -6.51 -13.74
CA GLY A 131 22.12 -5.55 -14.52
C GLY A 131 21.81 -5.97 -15.96
N GLN A 132 22.05 -7.23 -16.32
CA GLN A 132 21.56 -7.79 -17.56
C GLN A 132 20.05 -8.04 -17.48
N ASP A 133 19.34 -7.91 -18.59
CA ASP A 133 17.91 -8.25 -18.65
C ASP A 133 17.73 -9.74 -18.34
N ALA A 134 16.90 -10.07 -17.38
CA ALA A 134 16.61 -11.46 -17.00
C ALA A 134 15.72 -12.20 -18.02
N HIS A 135 15.36 -11.55 -19.12
CA HIS A 135 14.56 -12.12 -20.24
C HIS A 135 13.29 -12.84 -19.78
N THR A 136 12.57 -12.22 -18.84
CA THR A 136 11.26 -12.74 -18.42
C THR A 136 10.21 -12.60 -19.54
N ASP A 137 10.45 -11.76 -20.54
CA ASP A 137 9.69 -11.59 -21.80
C ASP A 137 8.19 -11.38 -21.58
N GLY A 138 7.82 -10.78 -20.44
CA GLY A 138 6.42 -10.57 -20.07
C GLY A 138 5.65 -11.84 -19.74
N LYS A 139 6.34 -12.96 -19.53
CA LYS A 139 5.72 -14.25 -19.23
C LYS A 139 5.63 -14.48 -17.72
N PHE A 140 4.55 -15.14 -17.33
CA PHE A 140 4.35 -15.63 -15.95
C PHE A 140 5.07 -16.95 -15.69
N ASP A 141 5.28 -17.74 -16.72
CA ASP A 141 5.96 -19.03 -16.67
C ASP A 141 5.42 -19.96 -15.57
N ILE A 142 4.09 -20.03 -15.46
CA ILE A 142 3.39 -20.89 -14.53
C ILE A 142 3.13 -22.24 -15.19
N SER A 143 3.46 -23.33 -14.49
CA SER A 143 3.09 -24.67 -14.90
C SER A 143 1.58 -24.92 -14.82
N ASP A 144 1.06 -25.94 -15.50
CA ASP A 144 -0.35 -26.34 -15.38
C ASP A 144 -0.72 -26.66 -13.91
N LYS A 145 0.20 -27.24 -13.16
CA LYS A 145 -0.01 -27.53 -11.73
C LYS A 145 -0.08 -26.25 -10.90
N GLY A 146 0.86 -25.33 -11.10
CA GLY A 146 0.86 -24.03 -10.41
C GLY A 146 -0.39 -23.21 -10.72
N ALA A 147 -0.87 -23.22 -11.97
CA ALA A 147 -2.14 -22.58 -12.32
C ALA A 147 -3.34 -23.20 -11.57
N MET A 148 -3.35 -24.52 -11.38
CA MET A 148 -4.39 -25.19 -10.60
C MET A 148 -4.31 -24.83 -9.09
N GLU A 149 -3.12 -24.64 -8.54
CA GLU A 149 -2.93 -24.22 -7.14
C GLU A 149 -3.47 -22.79 -6.92
N ILE A 150 -3.20 -21.88 -7.84
CA ILE A 150 -3.76 -20.51 -7.80
C ILE A 150 -5.30 -20.56 -7.89
N MET A 151 -5.85 -21.37 -8.78
CA MET A 151 -7.29 -21.56 -8.88
C MET A 151 -7.89 -22.17 -7.61
N LYS A 152 -7.21 -23.14 -6.99
CA LYS A 152 -7.64 -23.73 -5.72
C LYS A 152 -7.73 -22.66 -4.63
N LEU A 153 -6.70 -21.82 -4.47
CA LEU A 153 -6.72 -20.71 -3.52
C LEU A 153 -7.89 -19.75 -3.81
N PHE A 154 -8.05 -19.36 -5.08
CA PHE A 154 -9.10 -18.43 -5.50
C PHE A 154 -10.52 -18.91 -5.18
N PHE A 155 -10.81 -20.22 -5.34
CA PHE A 155 -12.13 -20.79 -5.09
C PHE A 155 -12.33 -21.33 -3.67
N THR A 156 -11.29 -21.41 -2.85
CA THR A 156 -11.44 -21.81 -1.44
C THR A 156 -12.23 -20.75 -0.68
N PRO A 157 -13.27 -21.08 0.08
CA PRO A 157 -13.99 -20.12 0.92
C PRO A 157 -13.05 -19.36 1.86
N ASN A 158 -13.34 -18.09 2.13
CA ASN A 158 -12.48 -17.27 2.98
C ASN A 158 -12.36 -17.83 4.40
N GLU A 159 -13.43 -18.43 4.90
CA GLU A 159 -13.50 -19.09 6.22
C GLU A 159 -12.48 -20.22 6.35
N ASP A 160 -12.22 -20.94 5.26
CA ASP A 160 -11.27 -22.06 5.21
C ASP A 160 -9.82 -21.58 5.05
N LEU A 161 -9.60 -20.30 4.80
CA LEU A 161 -8.27 -19.66 4.65
C LEU A 161 -7.78 -19.01 5.94
N GLN A 162 -8.63 -18.92 6.96
CA GLN A 162 -8.26 -18.32 8.24
C GLN A 162 -7.09 -19.07 8.88
N ASP A 163 -6.12 -18.32 9.41
CA ASP A 163 -4.87 -18.83 10.00
C ASP A 163 -4.01 -19.71 9.07
N LYS A 164 -4.31 -19.74 7.76
CA LYS A 164 -3.52 -20.47 6.75
C LYS A 164 -2.44 -19.58 6.15
N ARG A 165 -1.34 -20.23 5.78
CA ARG A 165 -0.23 -19.61 5.04
C ARG A 165 -0.35 -19.88 3.54
N ILE A 166 0.30 -19.05 2.74
CA ILE A 166 0.42 -19.27 1.28
C ILE A 166 1.07 -20.64 1.00
N THR A 167 2.05 -21.05 1.80
CA THR A 167 2.70 -22.37 1.71
C THR A 167 1.76 -23.56 1.94
N ASP A 168 0.56 -23.37 2.46
CA ASP A 168 -0.45 -24.43 2.58
C ASP A 168 -1.17 -24.69 1.24
N PHE A 169 -0.99 -23.80 0.27
CA PHE A 169 -1.66 -23.83 -1.05
C PHE A 169 -0.70 -23.95 -2.21
N PHE A 170 0.47 -23.30 -2.13
CA PHE A 170 1.47 -23.22 -3.19
C PHE A 170 2.71 -24.02 -2.82
N ASP A 171 3.29 -24.65 -3.84
CA ASP A 171 4.58 -25.30 -3.75
C ASP A 171 5.61 -24.64 -4.70
N ASP A 172 6.73 -25.32 -4.91
CA ASP A 172 7.83 -24.84 -5.75
C ASP A 172 7.42 -24.52 -7.20
N GLU A 173 6.34 -25.12 -7.70
CA GLU A 173 5.83 -24.85 -9.05
C GLU A 173 5.33 -23.41 -9.21
N VAL A 174 4.74 -22.84 -8.14
CA VAL A 174 4.35 -21.43 -8.10
C VAL A 174 5.52 -20.57 -7.66
N PHE A 175 6.24 -20.94 -6.57
CA PHE A 175 7.27 -20.11 -5.99
C PHE A 175 8.49 -19.88 -6.89
N ASN A 176 8.78 -20.77 -7.84
CA ASN A 176 9.86 -20.62 -8.82
C ASN A 176 9.42 -19.95 -10.13
N SER A 177 8.14 -19.61 -10.28
CA SER A 177 7.61 -18.97 -11.49
C SER A 177 7.90 -17.46 -11.53
N ASN A 178 7.86 -16.87 -12.72
CA ASN A 178 7.90 -15.42 -12.86
C ASN A 178 6.65 -14.75 -12.26
N PHE A 179 5.50 -15.45 -12.23
CA PHE A 179 4.32 -14.94 -11.53
C PHE A 179 4.66 -14.59 -10.08
N TRP A 180 5.29 -15.52 -9.34
CA TRP A 180 5.64 -15.27 -7.96
C TRP A 180 6.68 -14.16 -7.81
N LEU A 181 7.68 -14.13 -8.70
CA LEU A 181 8.66 -13.04 -8.73
C LEU A 181 7.98 -11.68 -8.88
N TYR A 182 7.05 -11.56 -9.83
CA TYR A 182 6.32 -10.30 -10.06
C TYR A 182 5.40 -9.96 -8.89
N TRP A 183 4.68 -10.94 -8.39
CA TRP A 183 3.71 -10.77 -7.31
C TRP A 183 4.38 -10.35 -6.01
N ARG A 184 5.36 -11.13 -5.56
CA ARG A 184 6.04 -10.86 -4.30
C ARG A 184 6.79 -9.54 -4.27
N THR A 185 7.41 -9.14 -5.36
CA THR A 185 8.15 -7.89 -5.43
C THR A 185 7.25 -6.67 -5.66
N MET A 186 6.09 -6.83 -6.30
CA MET A 186 5.11 -5.76 -6.45
C MET A 186 4.36 -5.46 -5.16
N PHE A 187 3.92 -6.50 -4.46
CA PHE A 187 3.04 -6.38 -3.29
C PHE A 187 3.73 -6.67 -1.96
N ALA A 188 5.05 -6.88 -1.96
CA ALA A 188 5.86 -7.26 -0.79
C ALA A 188 5.39 -8.57 -0.11
N PHE A 189 4.86 -9.53 -0.89
CA PHE A 189 4.45 -10.83 -0.35
C PHE A 189 5.65 -11.74 -0.09
N GLU A 190 5.53 -12.52 0.99
CA GLU A 190 6.43 -13.64 1.28
C GLU A 190 5.66 -14.96 1.39
N ASN A 191 6.38 -16.08 1.25
CA ASN A 191 5.75 -17.41 1.19
C ASN A 191 4.94 -17.75 2.45
N TRP A 192 5.34 -17.23 3.59
CA TRP A 192 4.69 -17.47 4.90
C TRP A 192 3.48 -16.56 5.19
N HIS A 193 3.22 -15.56 4.35
CA HIS A 193 2.10 -14.64 4.53
C HIS A 193 0.74 -15.35 4.50
N SER A 194 -0.28 -14.64 4.95
CA SER A 194 -1.66 -15.11 5.01
C SER A 194 -2.20 -15.51 3.63
N ALA A 195 -2.73 -16.74 3.53
CA ALA A 195 -3.44 -17.20 2.34
C ALA A 195 -4.73 -16.40 2.10
N LEU A 196 -5.37 -15.94 3.17
CA LEU A 196 -6.56 -15.09 3.09
C LEU A 196 -6.22 -13.74 2.44
N GLU A 197 -5.16 -13.07 2.89
CA GLU A 197 -4.73 -11.80 2.30
C GLU A 197 -4.28 -11.99 0.83
N MET A 198 -3.57 -13.07 0.53
CA MET A 198 -3.20 -13.40 -0.85
C MET A 198 -4.41 -13.53 -1.77
N LYS A 199 -5.46 -14.23 -1.32
CA LYS A 199 -6.70 -14.37 -2.08
C LYS A 199 -7.40 -13.03 -2.26
N LEU A 200 -7.50 -12.21 -1.21
CA LEU A 200 -8.12 -10.88 -1.27
C LEU A 200 -7.39 -9.99 -2.30
N TYR A 201 -6.06 -10.04 -2.34
CA TYR A 201 -5.26 -9.34 -3.34
C TYR A 201 -5.53 -9.84 -4.76
N ILE A 202 -5.57 -11.16 -4.98
CA ILE A 202 -5.90 -11.71 -6.30
C ILE A 202 -7.29 -11.24 -6.73
N GLN A 203 -8.27 -11.28 -5.84
CA GLN A 203 -9.63 -10.81 -6.13
C GLN A 203 -9.68 -9.31 -6.42
N ARG A 204 -8.93 -8.51 -5.66
CA ARG A 204 -8.91 -7.05 -5.81
C ARG A 204 -8.29 -6.60 -7.13
N TYR A 205 -7.25 -7.32 -7.59
CA TYR A 205 -6.43 -6.93 -8.74
C TYR A 205 -6.50 -7.90 -9.93
N ILE A 206 -7.51 -8.76 -10.00
CA ILE A 206 -7.63 -9.76 -11.07
C ILE A 206 -7.66 -9.11 -12.46
N HIS A 207 -8.28 -7.95 -12.61
CA HIS A 207 -8.34 -7.17 -13.85
C HIS A 207 -6.97 -6.59 -14.27
N HIS A 208 -6.00 -6.56 -13.38
CA HIS A 208 -4.64 -6.05 -13.63
C HIS A 208 -3.56 -7.13 -13.72
N ILE A 209 -3.92 -8.40 -13.56
CA ILE A 209 -2.92 -9.49 -13.58
C ILE A 209 -2.05 -9.43 -14.83
N GLY A 210 -2.63 -9.23 -16.00
CA GLY A 210 -1.88 -9.10 -17.25
C GLY A 210 -0.92 -7.90 -17.32
N GLY A 211 -1.03 -6.93 -16.42
CA GLY A 211 -0.15 -5.76 -16.32
C GLY A 211 1.01 -5.91 -15.35
N LEU A 212 1.13 -7.03 -14.63
CA LEU A 212 2.25 -7.26 -13.69
C LEU A 212 3.63 -7.31 -14.37
N PRO A 213 3.77 -7.85 -15.59
CA PRO A 213 5.07 -7.87 -16.26
C PRO A 213 5.56 -6.51 -16.75
N ASP A 214 4.67 -5.59 -17.14
CA ASP A 214 5.03 -4.32 -17.78
C ASP A 214 4.55 -3.08 -17.03
N PHE A 215 3.80 -3.25 -15.94
CA PHE A 215 3.27 -2.18 -15.10
C PHE A 215 2.40 -1.12 -15.80
N LYS A 216 1.83 -1.42 -16.95
CA LYS A 216 0.92 -0.49 -17.66
C LYS A 216 -0.31 -0.10 -16.85
N ALA A 217 -0.71 -0.94 -15.91
CA ALA A 217 -1.83 -0.66 -15.02
C ALA A 217 -1.52 0.39 -13.95
N LEU A 218 -0.25 0.52 -13.55
CA LEU A 218 0.15 1.40 -12.47
C LEU A 218 0.06 2.88 -12.85
N ARG A 219 -0.24 3.69 -11.86
CA ARG A 219 -0.30 5.15 -11.95
C ARG A 219 0.49 5.77 -10.80
N PHE A 220 1.06 6.92 -11.06
CA PHE A 220 1.91 7.63 -10.10
C PHE A 220 1.54 9.10 -10.04
N THR A 221 1.82 9.73 -8.90
CA THR A 221 1.78 11.18 -8.72
C THR A 221 2.99 11.86 -9.37
N LYS A 222 2.92 13.18 -9.48
CA LYS A 222 4.02 13.99 -10.05
C LYS A 222 5.27 13.96 -9.16
N TYR A 223 5.07 14.20 -7.87
CA TYR A 223 6.10 14.13 -6.83
C TYR A 223 5.84 12.95 -5.89
N ASN A 224 6.59 12.85 -4.81
CA ASN A 224 6.32 11.90 -3.72
C ASN A 224 4.91 12.12 -3.13
N GLN A 225 4.42 11.14 -2.37
CA GLN A 225 3.05 11.14 -1.87
C GLN A 225 2.80 12.23 -0.82
N TYR A 226 3.81 12.61 -0.06
CA TYR A 226 3.68 13.71 0.88
C TYR A 226 3.34 15.01 0.16
N GLU A 227 4.14 15.37 -0.84
CA GLU A 227 3.96 16.63 -1.57
C GLU A 227 2.74 16.62 -2.51
N SER A 228 2.39 15.46 -3.08
CA SER A 228 1.30 15.34 -4.04
C SER A 228 -0.07 15.03 -3.43
N MET A 229 -0.12 14.47 -2.23
CA MET A 229 -1.36 14.03 -1.59
C MET A 229 -1.53 14.62 -0.20
N ILE A 230 -0.58 14.39 0.70
CA ILE A 230 -0.71 14.77 2.11
C ILE A 230 -0.73 16.29 2.28
N LEU A 231 0.19 16.99 1.66
CA LEU A 231 0.27 18.45 1.76
C LEU A 231 -0.99 19.16 1.19
N PRO A 232 -1.55 18.75 0.04
CA PRO A 232 -2.85 19.26 -0.41
C PRO A 232 -3.98 19.01 0.58
N MET A 233 -4.05 17.81 1.20
CA MET A 233 -5.06 17.50 2.22
C MET A 233 -4.92 18.40 3.45
N ILE A 234 -3.69 18.64 3.93
CA ILE A 234 -3.43 19.52 5.06
C ILE A 234 -3.91 20.94 4.75
N LYS A 235 -3.54 21.48 3.58
CA LYS A 235 -3.97 22.82 3.16
C LYS A 235 -5.49 22.93 3.02
N TYR A 236 -6.12 21.87 2.52
CA TYR A 236 -7.58 21.79 2.44
C TYR A 236 -8.21 21.85 3.81
N LEU A 237 -7.72 21.05 4.77
CA LEU A 237 -8.21 21.04 6.16
C LEU A 237 -7.96 22.36 6.90
N GLU A 238 -6.80 22.97 6.70
CA GLU A 238 -6.47 24.30 7.25
C GLU A 238 -7.44 25.37 6.72
N SER A 239 -7.89 25.27 5.47
CA SER A 239 -8.87 26.21 4.90
C SER A 239 -10.25 26.13 5.56
N PHE A 240 -10.59 25.01 6.21
CA PHE A 240 -11.77 24.84 7.05
C PHE A 240 -11.55 25.21 8.52
N GLY A 241 -10.31 25.49 8.93
CA GLY A 241 -9.95 25.79 10.32
C GLY A 241 -9.79 24.56 11.20
N VAL A 242 -9.50 23.39 10.62
CA VAL A 242 -9.23 22.15 11.39
C VAL A 242 -7.99 22.34 12.28
N GLN A 243 -8.07 21.83 13.51
CA GLN A 243 -7.07 22.03 14.55
C GLN A 243 -6.05 20.89 14.56
N PHE A 244 -4.81 21.16 14.18
CA PHE A 244 -3.69 20.22 14.29
C PHE A 244 -2.96 20.43 15.61
N HIS A 245 -2.85 19.37 16.41
CA HIS A 245 -2.15 19.34 17.70
C HIS A 245 -0.92 18.43 17.59
N TYR A 246 0.24 19.02 17.33
CA TYR A 246 1.51 18.30 17.25
C TYR A 246 2.13 18.11 18.67
N GLY A 247 2.99 17.10 18.83
CA GLY A 247 3.58 16.75 20.12
C GLY A 247 2.58 16.10 21.08
N VAL A 248 1.44 15.63 20.56
CA VAL A 248 0.39 14.96 21.34
C VAL A 248 0.33 13.49 20.98
N GLN A 249 0.87 12.64 21.84
CA GLN A 249 0.85 11.19 21.69
C GLN A 249 -0.35 10.61 22.43
N VAL A 250 -1.26 9.96 21.71
CA VAL A 250 -2.34 9.17 22.33
C VAL A 250 -1.77 7.83 22.75
N VAL A 251 -1.96 7.47 24.03
CA VAL A 251 -1.41 6.25 24.63
C VAL A 251 -2.48 5.24 25.02
N ASN A 252 -3.74 5.66 25.08
CA ASN A 252 -4.90 4.82 25.33
C ASN A 252 -6.19 5.55 24.96
N VAL A 253 -7.27 4.80 24.73
CA VAL A 253 -8.65 5.30 24.73
C VAL A 253 -9.45 4.38 25.64
N GLU A 254 -10.15 4.97 26.61
CA GLU A 254 -10.99 4.24 27.56
C GLU A 254 -12.43 4.19 27.05
N PHE A 255 -13.04 3.00 27.15
CA PHE A 255 -14.40 2.73 26.68
C PHE A 255 -15.32 2.27 27.82
N ASP A 256 -16.57 2.63 27.71
CA ASP A 256 -17.66 1.97 28.44
C ASP A 256 -18.30 0.94 27.50
N CYS A 257 -18.04 -0.34 27.72
CA CYS A 257 -18.57 -1.48 26.98
C CYS A 257 -19.55 -2.30 27.82
N SER A 258 -20.09 -1.74 28.90
CA SER A 258 -21.03 -2.43 29.79
C SER A 258 -22.33 -2.84 29.10
N ASP A 259 -22.79 -2.06 28.11
CA ASP A 259 -23.85 -2.44 27.19
C ASP A 259 -23.27 -2.72 25.79
N PRO A 260 -23.25 -4.00 25.34
CA PRO A 260 -22.76 -4.36 24.02
C PRO A 260 -23.47 -3.66 22.84
N ALA A 261 -24.68 -3.19 23.03
CA ALA A 261 -25.45 -2.44 22.03
C ALA A 261 -25.20 -0.91 22.08
N HIS A 262 -24.48 -0.43 23.10
CA HIS A 262 -24.24 0.99 23.31
C HIS A 262 -22.86 1.24 23.92
N LYS A 263 -21.81 1.05 23.09
CA LYS A 263 -20.40 1.23 23.49
C LYS A 263 -19.97 2.67 23.25
N LEU A 264 -19.29 3.26 24.23
CA LEU A 264 -18.85 4.66 24.22
C LEU A 264 -17.35 4.79 24.49
N ALA A 265 -16.66 5.58 23.69
CA ALA A 265 -15.38 6.14 24.08
C ALA A 265 -15.60 7.25 25.13
N LYS A 266 -14.95 7.14 26.28
CA LYS A 266 -15.15 8.00 27.45
C LYS A 266 -14.00 8.95 27.72
N ARG A 267 -12.79 8.58 27.30
CA ARG A 267 -11.58 9.33 27.61
C ARG A 267 -10.45 8.96 26.66
N ILE A 268 -9.66 9.95 26.27
CA ILE A 268 -8.41 9.76 25.53
C ILE A 268 -7.26 10.11 26.48
N ASP A 269 -6.40 9.14 26.79
CA ASP A 269 -5.18 9.37 27.55
C ASP A 269 -4.06 9.77 26.59
N ILE A 270 -3.39 10.88 26.90
CA ILE A 270 -2.37 11.48 26.05
C ILE A 270 -1.08 11.79 26.82
N LEU A 271 0.01 11.84 26.08
CA LEU A 271 1.24 12.51 26.51
C LEU A 271 1.38 13.79 25.68
N ARG A 272 1.40 14.93 26.35
CA ARG A 272 1.66 16.23 25.73
C ARG A 272 3.05 16.69 26.14
N ASP A 273 3.97 16.78 25.18
CA ASP A 273 5.38 17.08 25.47
C ASP A 273 5.97 16.17 26.56
N GLY A 274 5.58 14.89 26.56
CA GLY A 274 6.02 13.87 27.51
C GLY A 274 5.34 13.92 28.89
N LYS A 275 4.34 14.78 29.11
CA LYS A 275 3.56 14.85 30.34
C LYS A 275 2.19 14.22 30.15
N GLU A 276 1.75 13.44 31.14
CA GLU A 276 0.41 12.85 31.14
C GLU A 276 -0.67 13.93 31.17
N ASP A 277 -1.67 13.75 30.34
CA ASP A 277 -2.86 14.59 30.23
C ASP A 277 -4.01 13.72 29.68
N ALA A 278 -5.23 14.22 29.65
CA ALA A 278 -6.37 13.47 29.13
C ALA A 278 -7.46 14.38 28.57
N ILE A 279 -8.28 13.81 27.70
CA ILE A 279 -9.46 14.45 27.14
C ILE A 279 -10.67 13.61 27.55
N ASP A 280 -11.53 14.15 28.43
CA ASP A 280 -12.79 13.50 28.77
C ASP A 280 -13.80 13.72 27.65
N LEU A 281 -14.58 12.68 27.32
CA LEU A 281 -15.47 12.63 26.18
C LEU A 281 -16.93 12.45 26.59
N THR A 282 -17.82 12.98 25.77
CA THR A 282 -19.25 12.75 25.79
C THR A 282 -19.70 11.97 24.56
N GLU A 283 -20.95 11.59 24.46
CA GLU A 283 -21.53 10.96 23.24
C GLU A 283 -21.45 11.85 21.99
N ASN A 284 -21.28 13.15 22.17
CA ASN A 284 -21.15 14.12 21.09
C ASN A 284 -19.69 14.28 20.62
N ASP A 285 -18.73 13.66 21.28
CA ASP A 285 -17.33 13.71 20.95
C ASP A 285 -16.93 12.42 20.18
N LEU A 286 -16.81 12.54 18.87
CA LEU A 286 -16.45 11.41 18.01
C LEU A 286 -14.93 11.14 18.12
N VAL A 287 -14.54 9.88 18.14
CA VAL A 287 -13.14 9.47 18.19
C VAL A 287 -12.80 8.55 17.00
N PHE A 288 -11.80 8.94 16.22
CA PHE A 288 -11.30 8.19 15.09
C PHE A 288 -9.88 7.70 15.39
N ILE A 289 -9.68 6.40 15.49
CA ILE A 289 -8.47 5.80 16.06
C ILE A 289 -7.64 5.13 14.97
N THR A 290 -6.40 5.60 14.76
CA THR A 290 -5.38 4.88 14.00
C THR A 290 -4.31 4.34 14.95
N ASN A 291 -3.63 3.24 14.58
CA ASN A 291 -2.53 2.73 15.42
C ASN A 291 -1.14 2.93 14.82
N GLY A 292 -1.03 3.23 13.52
CA GLY A 292 0.26 3.39 12.85
C GLY A 292 1.13 2.13 12.83
N GLY A 293 0.55 0.93 13.06
CA GLY A 293 1.27 -0.32 13.32
C GLY A 293 2.32 -0.70 12.26
N CYS A 294 2.04 -0.51 10.97
CA CYS A 294 3.00 -0.81 9.89
C CYS A 294 4.31 0.00 9.98
N VAL A 295 4.26 1.20 10.52
CA VAL A 295 5.44 2.08 10.62
C VAL A 295 5.95 2.25 12.05
N GLU A 296 5.38 1.49 12.99
CA GLU A 296 5.86 1.46 14.38
C GLU A 296 7.34 1.08 14.42
N ASN A 297 8.10 1.76 15.25
CA ASN A 297 9.55 1.58 15.40
C ASN A 297 10.38 1.80 14.15
N SER A 298 9.82 2.34 13.06
CA SER A 298 10.64 2.72 11.89
C SER A 298 11.77 3.64 12.31
N SER A 299 12.93 3.39 11.76
CA SER A 299 14.16 4.14 12.06
C SER A 299 14.89 4.55 10.79
N ARG A 300 15.69 5.58 10.87
CA ARG A 300 16.57 6.04 9.80
C ARG A 300 18.01 5.86 10.20
N GLY A 301 18.84 5.47 9.23
CA GLY A 301 20.27 5.66 9.28
C GLY A 301 20.69 6.90 8.51
N SER A 302 21.93 6.87 8.03
CA SER A 302 22.52 7.89 7.17
C SER A 302 23.47 7.24 6.16
N GLN A 303 24.13 8.05 5.33
CA GLN A 303 25.21 7.60 4.44
C GLN A 303 26.24 6.72 5.18
N ASN A 304 26.53 7.06 6.44
CA ASN A 304 27.61 6.45 7.21
C ASN A 304 27.16 5.63 8.44
N GLU A 305 25.84 5.55 8.67
CA GLU A 305 25.28 4.83 9.82
C GLU A 305 24.14 3.93 9.38
N PRO A 306 24.03 2.69 9.91
CA PRO A 306 22.89 1.82 9.66
C PRO A 306 21.65 2.37 10.35
N ALA A 307 20.49 1.98 9.86
CA ALA A 307 19.22 2.26 10.53
C ALA A 307 19.05 1.31 11.73
N PRO A 308 18.82 1.81 12.96
CA PRO A 308 18.63 0.94 14.12
C PRO A 308 17.46 -0.03 13.94
N TYR A 309 17.66 -1.30 14.26
CA TYR A 309 16.62 -2.31 14.24
C TYR A 309 15.92 -2.43 15.60
N ASN A 310 14.81 -1.71 15.77
CA ASN A 310 14.04 -1.63 17.00
C ASN A 310 12.85 -2.59 16.97
N THR A 311 12.92 -3.71 17.67
CA THR A 311 11.90 -4.78 17.64
C THR A 311 10.96 -4.77 18.82
N GLU A 312 11.28 -4.04 19.90
CA GLU A 312 10.48 -4.02 21.11
C GLU A 312 9.24 -3.13 20.97
N ILE A 313 8.12 -3.60 21.47
CA ILE A 313 6.89 -2.81 21.56
C ILE A 313 7.08 -1.75 22.64
N LYS A 314 7.06 -0.50 22.23
CA LYS A 314 7.30 0.63 23.13
C LYS A 314 6.03 0.96 23.94
N PRO A 315 6.14 1.20 25.24
CA PRO A 315 5.04 1.77 26.02
C PRO A 315 4.51 3.06 25.38
N GLY A 316 3.19 3.14 25.20
CA GLY A 316 2.53 4.27 24.54
C GLY A 316 2.67 4.31 23.02
N GLY A 317 3.36 3.35 22.39
CA GLY A 317 3.35 3.16 20.94
C GLY A 317 2.02 2.63 20.41
N GLY A 318 1.87 2.57 19.09
CA GLY A 318 0.61 2.16 18.45
C GLY A 318 0.19 0.73 18.79
N TRP A 319 1.13 -0.22 18.85
CA TRP A 319 0.84 -1.59 19.27
C TRP A 319 0.45 -1.70 20.75
N ASP A 320 1.14 -0.97 21.64
CA ASP A 320 0.81 -0.94 23.06
C ASP A 320 -0.57 -0.29 23.29
N MET A 321 -0.86 0.80 22.60
CA MET A 321 -2.18 1.44 22.63
C MET A 321 -3.26 0.47 22.18
N TRP A 322 -3.07 -0.27 21.07
CA TRP A 322 -4.07 -1.24 20.60
C TRP A 322 -4.23 -2.42 21.57
N ARG A 323 -3.16 -2.88 22.23
CA ARG A 323 -3.25 -3.88 23.30
C ARG A 323 -4.15 -3.43 24.46
N LYS A 324 -3.99 -2.18 24.90
CA LYS A 324 -4.83 -1.59 25.95
C LYS A 324 -6.28 -1.46 25.51
N ILE A 325 -6.52 -1.04 24.30
CA ILE A 325 -7.86 -0.94 23.71
C ILE A 325 -8.49 -2.34 23.58
N ALA A 326 -7.79 -3.30 23.01
CA ALA A 326 -8.28 -4.66 22.79
C ALA A 326 -8.58 -5.43 24.10
N ALA A 327 -7.90 -5.09 25.18
CA ALA A 327 -8.18 -5.65 26.50
C ALA A 327 -9.55 -5.24 27.09
N GLN A 328 -10.20 -4.22 26.54
CA GLN A 328 -11.47 -3.69 27.07
C GLN A 328 -12.70 -4.36 26.44
N ASP A 329 -12.60 -4.85 25.18
CA ASP A 329 -13.69 -5.55 24.50
C ASP A 329 -13.15 -6.51 23.44
N PRO A 330 -13.66 -7.75 23.35
CA PRO A 330 -13.20 -8.74 22.37
C PRO A 330 -13.37 -8.33 20.90
N SER A 331 -14.32 -7.42 20.61
CA SER A 331 -14.55 -6.92 19.24
C SER A 331 -13.52 -5.90 18.77
N PHE A 332 -12.58 -5.51 19.63
CA PHE A 332 -11.52 -4.56 19.30
C PHE A 332 -10.25 -5.22 18.76
N GLY A 333 -10.32 -6.51 18.44
CA GLY A 333 -9.30 -7.27 17.74
C GLY A 333 -8.22 -7.91 18.64
N HIS A 334 -7.22 -8.50 17.99
CA HIS A 334 -6.16 -9.28 18.64
C HIS A 334 -4.77 -8.84 18.18
N PRO A 335 -4.22 -7.72 18.71
CA PRO A 335 -2.96 -7.14 18.24
C PRO A 335 -1.77 -8.11 18.25
N ASP A 336 -1.73 -9.04 19.21
CA ASP A 336 -0.65 -10.01 19.35
C ASP A 336 -0.57 -11.01 18.17
N LYS A 337 -1.59 -11.12 17.34
CA LYS A 337 -1.55 -11.86 16.06
C LYS A 337 -0.63 -11.21 15.03
N PHE A 338 -0.35 -9.93 15.15
CA PHE A 338 0.32 -9.13 14.14
C PHE A 338 1.72 -8.64 14.55
N CYS A 339 1.93 -8.37 15.82
CA CYS A 339 3.15 -7.72 16.31
C CYS A 339 4.13 -8.65 17.05
N TYR A 340 3.96 -9.96 16.96
CA TYR A 340 4.76 -10.91 17.73
C TYR A 340 6.10 -11.29 17.09
N ASP A 341 6.28 -11.11 15.79
CA ASP A 341 7.46 -11.60 15.07
C ASP A 341 8.06 -10.58 14.10
N PRO A 342 8.77 -9.56 14.62
CA PRO A 342 9.42 -8.57 13.75
C PRO A 342 10.55 -9.15 12.89
N GLU A 343 11.08 -10.34 13.19
CA GLU A 343 12.04 -11.02 12.32
C GLU A 343 11.41 -11.46 10.99
N GLN A 344 10.12 -11.75 10.99
CA GLN A 344 9.36 -12.05 9.75
C GLN A 344 8.74 -10.81 9.12
N THR A 345 8.25 -9.86 9.92
CA THR A 345 7.43 -8.75 9.41
C THR A 345 8.23 -7.54 8.95
N ASN A 346 9.55 -7.59 9.02
CA ASN A 346 10.39 -6.47 8.61
C ASN A 346 10.79 -6.51 7.14
N TRP A 347 10.98 -5.34 6.57
CA TRP A 347 11.83 -5.14 5.40
C TRP A 347 12.46 -3.75 5.45
N MET A 348 13.41 -3.49 4.57
CA MET A 348 14.15 -2.24 4.51
C MET A 348 13.99 -1.55 3.17
N SER A 349 14.04 -0.24 3.20
CA SER A 349 14.24 0.57 2.01
C SER A 349 15.41 1.53 2.19
N ALA A 350 15.86 2.08 1.09
CA ALA A 350 16.83 3.17 1.08
C ALA A 350 16.50 4.13 -0.06
N THR A 351 16.72 5.41 0.17
CA THR A 351 16.67 6.42 -0.88
C THR A 351 18.09 6.77 -1.27
N VAL A 352 18.47 6.46 -2.50
CA VAL A 352 19.75 6.83 -3.11
C VAL A 352 19.56 8.12 -3.89
N GLU A 353 20.25 9.18 -3.51
CA GLU A 353 20.36 10.43 -4.26
C GLU A 353 21.66 10.41 -5.06
N THR A 354 21.59 10.44 -6.40
CA THR A 354 22.79 10.63 -7.21
C THR A 354 23.15 12.10 -7.22
N LEU A 355 24.41 12.44 -6.94
CA LEU A 355 24.88 13.81 -6.79
C LEU A 355 25.51 14.37 -8.06
N ASP A 356 25.77 13.51 -9.04
CA ASP A 356 26.34 13.83 -10.34
C ASP A 356 25.88 12.83 -11.42
N GLN A 357 26.43 12.96 -12.64
CA GLN A 357 26.03 12.15 -13.80
C GLN A 357 26.77 10.80 -13.93
N LYS A 358 27.68 10.43 -13.03
CA LYS A 358 28.55 9.26 -13.21
C LYS A 358 27.79 7.93 -13.11
N ILE A 359 26.74 7.85 -12.27
CA ILE A 359 25.89 6.66 -12.10
C ILE A 359 24.84 6.54 -13.21
N ILE A 360 24.42 7.65 -13.79
CA ILE A 360 23.30 7.74 -14.74
C ILE A 360 23.44 6.82 -15.97
N PRO A 361 24.63 6.61 -16.57
CA PRO A 361 24.77 5.69 -17.70
C PRO A 361 24.35 4.23 -17.38
N TYR A 362 24.60 3.75 -16.16
CA TYR A 362 24.23 2.41 -15.72
C TYR A 362 22.70 2.30 -15.57
N ILE A 363 22.05 3.31 -14.99
CA ILE A 363 20.60 3.42 -14.92
C ILE A 363 19.98 3.40 -16.32
N LYS A 364 20.48 4.24 -17.24
CA LYS A 364 20.00 4.33 -18.64
C LYS A 364 20.19 3.01 -19.40
N ASN A 365 21.25 2.28 -19.10
CA ASN A 365 21.49 0.98 -19.75
C ASN A 365 20.39 -0.03 -19.41
N ILE A 366 19.82 0.02 -18.21
CA ILE A 366 18.76 -0.89 -17.76
C ILE A 366 17.38 -0.36 -18.18
N CYS A 367 17.01 0.83 -17.76
CA CYS A 367 15.65 1.36 -18.00
C CYS A 367 15.43 1.90 -19.43
N LYS A 368 16.49 2.06 -20.24
CA LYS A 368 16.48 2.59 -21.62
C LYS A 368 15.91 4.01 -21.74
N ARG A 369 15.86 4.74 -20.66
CA ARG A 369 15.31 6.11 -20.59
C ARG A 369 16.23 7.04 -19.83
N ASP A 370 16.12 8.33 -20.14
CA ASP A 370 16.83 9.38 -19.42
C ASP A 370 15.98 9.85 -18.23
N PRO A 371 16.47 9.76 -16.98
CA PRO A 371 15.69 10.14 -15.82
C PRO A 371 15.36 11.64 -15.73
N PHE A 372 16.07 12.51 -16.46
CA PHE A 372 15.92 13.95 -16.35
C PHE A 372 14.91 14.57 -17.34
N THR A 373 14.13 13.75 -18.02
CA THR A 373 13.14 14.22 -19.00
C THR A 373 11.81 14.66 -18.39
N GLY A 374 11.56 14.38 -17.10
CA GLY A 374 10.27 14.58 -16.45
C GLY A 374 9.22 13.49 -16.78
N HIS A 375 9.58 12.51 -17.61
CA HIS A 375 8.73 11.39 -18.01
C HIS A 375 9.00 10.12 -17.19
N VAL A 376 8.18 9.09 -17.43
CA VAL A 376 8.36 7.75 -16.84
C VAL A 376 9.79 7.26 -17.03
N VAL A 377 10.42 6.78 -15.96
CA VAL A 377 11.79 6.25 -15.96
C VAL A 377 11.80 4.74 -15.93
N THR A 378 11.65 4.09 -14.77
CA THR A 378 11.57 2.62 -14.69
C THR A 378 10.17 2.08 -14.98
N GLY A 379 9.14 2.89 -14.73
CA GLY A 379 7.74 2.50 -14.90
C GLY A 379 7.22 1.58 -13.81
N GLY A 380 7.94 1.46 -12.73
CA GLY A 380 7.71 0.58 -11.59
C GLY A 380 9.02 -0.05 -11.15
N ILE A 381 8.96 -1.07 -10.31
CA ILE A 381 10.14 -1.72 -9.76
C ILE A 381 10.90 -2.56 -10.80
N VAL A 382 12.22 -2.47 -10.76
CA VAL A 382 13.16 -3.39 -11.42
C VAL A 382 13.67 -4.35 -10.34
N THR A 383 13.32 -5.63 -10.46
CA THR A 383 13.73 -6.64 -9.50
C THR A 383 15.06 -7.26 -9.90
N VAL A 384 16.01 -7.36 -8.98
CA VAL A 384 17.26 -8.06 -9.16
C VAL A 384 17.03 -9.53 -8.78
N LYS A 385 16.82 -10.39 -9.78
CA LYS A 385 16.37 -11.77 -9.60
C LYS A 385 17.35 -12.65 -8.83
N ASP A 386 18.63 -12.41 -9.02
CA ASP A 386 19.74 -13.14 -8.38
C ASP A 386 20.32 -12.45 -7.13
N SER A 387 19.66 -11.40 -6.63
CA SER A 387 20.08 -10.75 -5.38
C SER A 387 19.73 -11.60 -4.16
N SER A 388 20.72 -11.85 -3.30
CA SER A 388 20.53 -12.52 -2.01
C SER A 388 19.59 -11.76 -1.07
N TRP A 389 19.47 -10.44 -1.24
CA TRP A 389 18.53 -9.60 -0.51
C TRP A 389 17.13 -9.57 -1.13
N LEU A 390 16.95 -10.18 -2.30
CA LEU A 390 15.77 -9.95 -3.17
C LEU A 390 15.54 -8.45 -3.38
N MET A 391 16.60 -7.77 -3.79
CA MET A 391 16.60 -6.33 -4.00
C MET A 391 15.71 -5.95 -5.18
N SER A 392 14.93 -4.89 -5.01
CA SER A 392 14.23 -4.20 -6.09
C SER A 392 14.48 -2.71 -5.99
N TRP A 393 14.41 -2.01 -7.12
CA TRP A 393 14.61 -0.57 -7.16
C TRP A 393 13.69 0.09 -8.19
N THR A 394 13.38 1.36 -7.97
CA THR A 394 12.54 2.15 -8.89
C THR A 394 12.99 3.59 -8.96
N ILE A 395 12.78 4.19 -10.10
CA ILE A 395 12.93 5.63 -10.33
C ILE A 395 11.61 6.12 -10.91
N ASN A 396 10.89 6.92 -10.14
CA ASN A 396 9.71 7.61 -10.60
C ASN A 396 10.09 8.82 -11.46
N ARG A 397 9.11 9.56 -11.99
CA ARG A 397 9.37 10.82 -12.71
C ARG A 397 10.22 11.74 -11.85
N GLN A 398 11.24 12.36 -12.45
CA GLN A 398 12.10 13.31 -11.77
C GLN A 398 11.72 14.74 -12.16
N PRO A 399 11.80 15.70 -11.23
CA PRO A 399 12.20 15.53 -9.84
C PRO A 399 11.12 14.83 -9.00
N GLN A 400 11.53 13.98 -8.03
CA GLN A 400 10.64 13.30 -7.10
C GLN A 400 10.24 14.20 -5.92
N PHE A 401 11.00 15.24 -5.65
CA PHE A 401 10.73 16.29 -4.68
C PHE A 401 10.81 17.66 -5.36
N ARG A 402 9.95 18.58 -4.96
CA ARG A 402 9.94 19.96 -5.52
C ARG A 402 11.28 20.69 -5.35
N ALA A 403 11.91 20.49 -4.21
CA ALA A 403 13.20 21.12 -3.86
C ALA A 403 14.42 20.31 -4.32
N GLN A 404 14.23 19.22 -5.08
CA GLN A 404 15.33 18.41 -5.59
C GLN A 404 16.14 19.17 -6.63
N PRO A 405 17.49 19.15 -6.55
CA PRO A 405 18.34 19.71 -7.60
C PRO A 405 18.07 19.04 -8.96
N LYS A 406 18.11 19.81 -10.03
CA LYS A 406 17.73 19.35 -11.38
C LYS A 406 18.66 18.27 -11.96
N ASP A 407 19.89 18.21 -11.50
CA ASP A 407 20.94 17.27 -11.90
C ASP A 407 21.08 16.07 -10.96
N HIS A 408 20.27 15.99 -9.91
CA HIS A 408 20.19 14.86 -9.00
C HIS A 408 19.04 13.93 -9.40
N CYS A 409 19.24 12.63 -9.26
CA CYS A 409 18.23 11.60 -9.46
C CYS A 409 18.00 10.84 -8.16
N LEU A 410 16.75 10.62 -7.80
CA LEU A 410 16.39 9.82 -6.62
C LEU A 410 15.96 8.41 -7.04
N VAL A 411 16.58 7.43 -6.42
CA VAL A 411 16.29 6.01 -6.60
C VAL A 411 15.77 5.46 -5.29
N TRP A 412 14.61 4.82 -5.32
CA TRP A 412 14.13 4.06 -4.18
C TRP A 412 14.55 2.60 -4.34
N VAL A 413 15.25 2.07 -3.33
CA VAL A 413 15.71 0.68 -3.26
C VAL A 413 15.02 0.02 -2.09
N TYR A 414 14.58 -1.24 -2.23
CA TYR A 414 14.08 -1.99 -1.10
C TYR A 414 14.43 -3.47 -1.20
N SER A 415 14.39 -4.15 -0.06
CA SER A 415 14.70 -5.58 0.04
C SER A 415 13.81 -6.25 1.07
N LEU A 416 13.33 -7.46 0.73
CA LEU A 416 12.51 -8.29 1.62
C LEU A 416 13.37 -9.16 2.54
N PHE A 417 14.58 -9.58 2.09
CA PHE A 417 15.48 -10.44 2.87
C PHE A 417 16.56 -9.60 3.54
N THR A 418 16.23 -9.00 4.67
CA THR A 418 17.12 -8.05 5.36
C THR A 418 18.20 -8.72 6.20
N ASP A 419 18.06 -10.01 6.50
CA ASP A 419 18.90 -10.83 7.37
C ASP A 419 20.01 -11.60 6.64
N LYS A 420 19.93 -11.66 5.31
CA LYS A 420 20.90 -12.42 4.49
C LYS A 420 22.10 -11.56 4.10
N PRO A 421 23.32 -12.16 4.03
CA PRO A 421 24.47 -11.46 3.46
C PRO A 421 24.25 -11.06 2.01
N GLY A 422 24.64 -9.84 1.65
CA GLY A 422 24.60 -9.34 0.28
C GLY A 422 25.61 -10.06 -0.64
N ASP A 423 25.44 -9.86 -1.95
CA ASP A 423 26.30 -10.51 -2.95
C ASP A 423 27.65 -9.82 -3.09
N TYR A 424 27.72 -8.52 -2.87
CA TYR A 424 28.93 -7.71 -2.88
C TYR A 424 29.41 -7.39 -1.47
N ILE A 425 28.55 -6.79 -0.64
CA ILE A 425 28.90 -6.32 0.72
C ILE A 425 29.12 -7.48 1.71
N LYS A 426 28.58 -8.68 1.46
CA LYS A 426 28.70 -9.86 2.34
C LYS A 426 28.21 -9.64 3.77
N LYS A 427 27.25 -8.74 3.97
CA LYS A 427 26.69 -8.31 5.23
C LYS A 427 25.17 -8.22 5.10
N PRO A 428 24.37 -8.54 6.15
CA PRO A 428 22.93 -8.35 6.12
C PRO A 428 22.55 -6.89 5.83
N MET A 429 21.52 -6.66 5.02
CA MET A 429 21.10 -5.29 4.68
C MET A 429 20.80 -4.46 5.92
N ARG A 430 20.15 -5.07 6.94
CA ARG A 430 19.78 -4.41 8.19
C ARG A 430 20.97 -3.92 9.05
N GLU A 431 22.17 -4.36 8.74
CA GLU A 431 23.40 -3.95 9.40
C GLU A 431 24.23 -2.96 8.54
N CYS A 432 23.77 -2.70 7.32
CA CYS A 432 24.49 -1.86 6.36
C CYS A 432 24.22 -0.37 6.59
N THR A 433 25.28 0.43 6.41
CA THR A 433 25.17 1.88 6.23
C THR A 433 24.53 2.22 4.89
N GLY A 434 24.11 3.47 4.71
CA GLY A 434 23.59 3.93 3.42
C GLY A 434 24.63 3.72 2.29
N LYS A 435 25.90 4.03 2.54
CA LYS A 435 26.99 3.79 1.58
C LYS A 435 27.08 2.32 1.17
N GLU A 436 27.03 1.40 2.11
CA GLU A 436 27.10 -0.04 1.84
C GLU A 436 25.91 -0.55 1.02
N ILE A 437 24.69 -0.06 1.31
CA ILE A 437 23.50 -0.37 0.50
C ILE A 437 23.64 0.19 -0.92
N CYS A 438 24.17 1.39 -1.07
CA CYS A 438 24.47 1.95 -2.38
C CYS A 438 25.51 1.10 -3.14
N MET A 439 26.57 0.63 -2.48
CA MET A 439 27.57 -0.23 -3.09
C MET A 439 26.97 -1.54 -3.60
N GLU A 440 26.11 -2.19 -2.83
CA GLU A 440 25.38 -3.39 -3.25
C GLU A 440 24.49 -3.12 -4.47
N TRP A 441 23.73 -2.02 -4.46
CA TRP A 441 22.92 -1.61 -5.60
C TRP A 441 23.77 -1.32 -6.84
N LEU A 442 24.87 -0.58 -6.71
CA LEU A 442 25.79 -0.28 -7.82
C LEU A 442 26.39 -1.56 -8.44
N TYR A 443 26.71 -2.55 -7.60
CA TYR A 443 27.14 -3.87 -8.07
C TYR A 443 26.07 -4.51 -8.96
N HIS A 444 24.83 -4.51 -8.51
CA HIS A 444 23.71 -5.12 -9.23
C HIS A 444 23.27 -4.37 -10.49
N ILE A 445 23.59 -3.10 -10.63
CA ILE A 445 23.35 -2.35 -11.88
C ILE A 445 24.53 -2.38 -12.85
N GLY A 446 25.60 -3.14 -12.54
CA GLY A 446 26.70 -3.43 -13.44
C GLY A 446 27.87 -2.45 -13.39
N VAL A 447 28.00 -1.65 -12.34
CA VAL A 447 29.17 -0.79 -12.12
C VAL A 447 30.42 -1.66 -11.92
N PRO A 448 31.55 -1.37 -12.59
CA PRO A 448 32.82 -2.07 -12.35
C PRO A 448 33.21 -2.03 -10.87
N GLU A 449 33.68 -3.17 -10.34
CA GLU A 449 33.92 -3.32 -8.90
C GLU A 449 34.95 -2.33 -8.33
N ASP A 450 35.94 -1.97 -9.14
CA ASP A 450 36.96 -0.97 -8.79
C ASP A 450 36.44 0.47 -8.72
N GLN A 451 35.23 0.74 -9.20
CA GLN A 451 34.58 2.06 -9.17
C GLN A 451 33.48 2.16 -8.12
N ILE A 452 32.98 1.02 -7.59
CA ILE A 452 31.79 0.99 -6.73
C ILE A 452 31.97 1.86 -5.48
N GLU A 453 33.08 1.69 -4.75
CA GLU A 453 33.31 2.43 -3.51
C GLU A 453 33.47 3.93 -3.75
N GLU A 454 34.18 4.31 -4.82
CA GLU A 454 34.35 5.73 -5.18
C GLU A 454 33.01 6.37 -5.50
N LEU A 455 32.18 5.72 -6.34
CA LEU A 455 30.86 6.25 -6.72
C LEU A 455 29.88 6.32 -5.54
N ALA A 456 29.84 5.28 -4.71
CA ALA A 456 28.99 5.29 -3.51
C ALA A 456 29.40 6.38 -2.51
N THR A 457 30.69 6.74 -2.45
CA THR A 457 31.23 7.74 -1.52
C THR A 457 31.06 9.16 -2.03
N ASN A 458 31.34 9.41 -3.31
CA ASN A 458 31.50 10.77 -3.86
C ASN A 458 30.35 11.19 -4.78
N SER A 459 29.61 10.23 -5.36
CA SER A 459 28.58 10.51 -6.37
C SER A 459 27.16 10.12 -5.90
N ALA A 460 27.01 9.65 -4.65
CA ALA A 460 25.71 9.33 -4.07
C ALA A 460 25.65 9.69 -2.58
N ASN A 461 24.42 9.98 -2.13
CA ASN A 461 24.06 10.04 -0.72
C ASN A 461 22.86 9.11 -0.48
N THR A 462 22.98 8.17 0.44
CA THR A 462 21.97 7.12 0.64
C THR A 462 21.48 7.09 2.08
N VAL A 463 20.16 7.10 2.24
CA VAL A 463 19.50 7.09 3.55
C VAL A 463 18.70 5.80 3.70
N PRO A 464 19.15 4.84 4.53
CA PRO A 464 18.43 3.63 4.82
C PRO A 464 17.31 3.86 5.82
N VAL A 465 16.23 3.09 5.68
CA VAL A 465 15.11 3.05 6.60
C VAL A 465 14.78 1.60 6.93
N MET A 466 14.78 1.28 8.22
CA MET A 466 14.37 -0.01 8.75
C MET A 466 12.93 0.05 9.25
N MET A 467 12.10 -0.90 8.87
CA MET A 467 10.68 -0.97 9.21
C MET A 467 10.35 -2.35 9.80
N PRO A 468 10.40 -2.51 11.14
CA PRO A 468 10.25 -3.82 11.78
C PRO A 468 8.87 -4.48 11.62
N TYR A 469 7.82 -3.68 11.48
CA TYR A 469 6.42 -4.14 11.47
C TYR A 469 5.70 -3.85 10.16
N ILE A 470 6.42 -3.60 9.08
CA ILE A 470 5.82 -3.14 7.82
C ILE A 470 4.82 -4.16 7.25
N ASP A 471 5.14 -5.45 7.32
CA ASP A 471 4.31 -6.55 6.84
C ASP A 471 3.44 -7.20 7.94
N ALA A 472 3.33 -6.56 9.11
CA ALA A 472 2.60 -7.13 10.25
C ALA A 472 1.17 -7.58 9.90
N PHE A 473 0.45 -6.82 9.06
CA PHE A 473 -0.92 -7.17 8.68
C PHE A 473 -1.03 -8.24 7.60
N PHE A 474 0.08 -8.72 7.07
CA PHE A 474 0.13 -9.93 6.24
C PHE A 474 0.28 -11.24 7.04
N MET A 475 0.41 -11.17 8.37
CA MET A 475 0.44 -12.35 9.22
C MET A 475 -0.83 -13.18 9.06
N PRO A 476 -0.74 -14.54 9.15
CA PRO A 476 -1.92 -15.40 9.18
C PRO A 476 -2.89 -14.99 10.28
N ARG A 477 -4.15 -14.87 9.94
CA ARG A 477 -5.19 -14.35 10.82
C ARG A 477 -6.57 -14.95 10.53
N ALA A 478 -7.48 -14.76 11.47
CA ALA A 478 -8.91 -15.00 11.32
C ALA A 478 -9.69 -13.67 11.20
N TYR A 479 -10.95 -13.76 10.77
CA TYR A 479 -11.89 -12.63 10.88
C TYR A 479 -12.11 -12.28 12.35
N GLY A 480 -12.11 -10.97 12.65
CA GLY A 480 -12.21 -10.45 14.01
C GLY A 480 -10.87 -10.25 14.72
N ASP A 481 -9.75 -10.74 14.17
CA ASP A 481 -8.42 -10.41 14.69
C ASP A 481 -8.08 -8.94 14.43
N ARG A 482 -8.62 -8.34 13.35
CA ARG A 482 -8.71 -6.89 13.17
C ARG A 482 -10.11 -6.41 13.50
N PRO A 483 -10.29 -5.27 14.20
CA PRO A 483 -11.62 -4.75 14.50
C PRO A 483 -12.32 -4.26 13.24
N LYS A 484 -13.66 -4.30 13.21
CA LYS A 484 -14.43 -3.59 12.18
C LYS A 484 -14.13 -2.09 12.27
N VAL A 485 -14.26 -1.37 11.15
CA VAL A 485 -14.12 0.09 11.14
C VAL A 485 -15.05 0.73 12.18
N VAL A 486 -16.31 0.35 12.21
CA VAL A 486 -17.25 0.70 13.28
C VAL A 486 -17.72 -0.60 13.91
N PRO A 487 -17.18 -0.99 15.10
CA PRO A 487 -17.64 -2.17 15.80
C PRO A 487 -19.13 -2.10 16.15
N ASP A 488 -19.77 -3.26 16.23
CA ASP A 488 -21.20 -3.33 16.57
C ASP A 488 -21.43 -2.70 17.95
N GLY A 489 -22.43 -1.84 18.04
CA GLY A 489 -22.77 -1.07 19.23
C GLY A 489 -21.94 0.21 19.45
N SER A 490 -20.96 0.54 18.60
CA SER A 490 -20.21 1.80 18.70
C SER A 490 -21.11 3.00 18.47
N VAL A 491 -21.08 3.96 19.38
CA VAL A 491 -21.87 5.19 19.31
C VAL A 491 -21.03 6.37 18.80
N ASN A 492 -19.82 6.52 19.32
CA ASN A 492 -19.01 7.71 19.08
C ASN A 492 -17.56 7.41 18.69
N PHE A 493 -17.23 6.20 18.27
CA PHE A 493 -15.85 5.87 17.88
C PHE A 493 -15.76 4.92 16.69
N ALA A 494 -14.63 4.99 15.98
CA ALA A 494 -14.28 4.11 14.88
C ALA A 494 -12.77 3.82 14.85
N PHE A 495 -12.40 2.69 14.25
CA PHE A 495 -11.03 2.29 13.98
C PHE A 495 -10.68 2.53 12.51
N LEU A 496 -9.51 3.11 12.24
CA LEU A 496 -9.10 3.53 10.91
C LEU A 496 -7.76 2.96 10.49
N GLY A 497 -7.58 2.79 9.19
CA GLY A 497 -6.31 2.39 8.59
C GLY A 497 -6.12 0.88 8.54
N GLN A 498 -4.87 0.46 8.43
CA GLN A 498 -4.53 -0.93 8.11
C GLN A 498 -4.94 -1.95 9.17
N PHE A 499 -5.08 -1.55 10.43
CA PHE A 499 -5.47 -2.45 11.51
C PHE A 499 -7.00 -2.65 11.63
N ALA A 500 -7.80 -1.79 11.02
CA ALA A 500 -9.25 -1.96 10.95
C ALA A 500 -9.63 -2.81 9.74
N GLU A 501 -10.75 -3.53 9.80
CA GLU A 501 -11.20 -4.40 8.71
C GLU A 501 -12.37 -3.79 7.94
N THR A 502 -12.18 -3.61 6.64
CA THR A 502 -13.25 -3.26 5.69
C THR A 502 -13.44 -4.37 4.66
N PRO A 503 -14.69 -4.72 4.31
CA PRO A 503 -14.95 -5.85 3.40
C PRO A 503 -14.41 -5.63 1.99
N ARG A 504 -13.91 -6.70 1.37
CA ARG A 504 -13.56 -6.83 -0.05
C ARG A 504 -12.42 -5.94 -0.55
N ASP A 505 -11.84 -5.09 0.28
CA ASP A 505 -10.64 -4.34 -0.06
C ASP A 505 -9.40 -4.98 0.58
N THR A 506 -8.21 -4.56 0.17
CA THR A 506 -6.95 -5.17 0.61
C THR A 506 -6.10 -4.20 1.41
N ILE A 507 -5.55 -4.68 2.51
CA ILE A 507 -4.57 -3.95 3.33
C ILE A 507 -3.38 -3.46 2.50
N PHE A 508 -2.55 -2.63 3.09
CA PHE A 508 -1.29 -2.14 2.52
C PHE A 508 -1.46 -1.26 1.26
N THR A 509 -2.68 -0.77 1.01
CA THR A 509 -2.97 0.17 -0.06
C THR A 509 -3.40 1.53 0.50
N THR A 510 -3.19 2.59 -0.29
CA THR A 510 -3.68 3.93 0.05
C THR A 510 -5.21 3.97 0.06
N GLU A 511 -5.85 3.30 -0.90
CA GLU A 511 -7.31 3.19 -0.97
C GLU A 511 -7.91 2.58 0.29
N TYR A 512 -7.33 1.49 0.81
CA TYR A 512 -7.79 0.86 2.04
C TYR A 512 -7.83 1.83 3.22
N SER A 513 -6.74 2.57 3.41
CA SER A 513 -6.67 3.60 4.45
C SER A 513 -7.76 4.65 4.28
N MET A 514 -7.96 5.15 3.06
CA MET A 514 -8.93 6.19 2.77
C MET A 514 -10.37 5.67 2.91
N ARG A 515 -10.62 4.44 2.48
CA ARG A 515 -11.93 3.78 2.60
C ARG A 515 -12.38 3.66 4.05
N THR A 516 -11.49 3.24 4.95
CA THR A 516 -11.81 3.17 6.38
C THR A 516 -12.20 4.54 6.95
N GLY A 517 -11.54 5.61 6.51
CA GLY A 517 -11.86 6.99 6.92
C GLY A 517 -13.25 7.43 6.45
N MET A 518 -13.61 7.17 5.19
CA MET A 518 -14.94 7.50 4.66
C MET A 518 -16.03 6.68 5.35
N GLU A 519 -15.83 5.36 5.46
CA GLU A 519 -16.77 4.43 6.10
C GLU A 519 -17.07 4.84 7.55
N ALA A 520 -16.03 5.17 8.31
CA ALA A 520 -16.18 5.63 9.70
C ALA A 520 -17.04 6.89 9.82
N VAL A 521 -16.72 7.92 9.03
CA VAL A 521 -17.46 9.20 9.07
C VAL A 521 -18.91 9.01 8.62
N TYR A 522 -19.13 8.27 7.54
CA TYR A 522 -20.46 8.06 7.00
C TYR A 522 -21.33 7.25 7.94
N THR A 523 -20.76 6.26 8.62
CA THR A 523 -21.50 5.45 9.60
C THR A 523 -21.82 6.24 10.86
N LEU A 524 -20.82 6.90 11.49
CA LEU A 524 -21.02 7.59 12.76
C LEU A 524 -21.89 8.85 12.66
N LEU A 525 -21.89 9.52 11.49
CA LEU A 525 -22.73 10.69 11.25
C LEU A 525 -24.03 10.37 10.51
N ASN A 526 -24.24 9.12 10.10
CA ASN A 526 -25.35 8.69 9.26
C ASN A 526 -25.51 9.61 8.01
N VAL A 527 -24.39 9.77 7.28
CA VAL A 527 -24.38 10.58 6.06
C VAL A 527 -25.28 9.92 5.01
N ASP A 528 -26.17 10.71 4.39
CA ASP A 528 -27.16 10.23 3.41
C ASP A 528 -26.56 10.00 2.00
N ARG A 529 -25.39 9.39 1.95
CA ARG A 529 -24.66 8.99 0.74
C ARG A 529 -23.91 7.69 1.02
N GLY A 530 -23.90 6.76 0.06
CA GLY A 530 -23.18 5.49 0.21
C GLY A 530 -21.67 5.62 0.07
N VAL A 531 -20.94 4.73 0.73
CA VAL A 531 -19.52 4.51 0.43
C VAL A 531 -19.42 3.76 -0.89
N PRO A 532 -18.59 4.21 -1.87
CA PRO A 532 -18.43 3.50 -3.14
C PRO A 532 -18.01 2.04 -2.90
N GLU A 533 -18.63 1.12 -3.63
CA GLU A 533 -18.21 -0.27 -3.56
C GLU A 533 -16.79 -0.45 -4.10
N VAL A 534 -16.08 -1.44 -3.57
CA VAL A 534 -14.83 -1.90 -4.18
C VAL A 534 -15.10 -2.39 -5.58
N TRP A 535 -14.27 -2.02 -6.56
CA TRP A 535 -14.43 -2.45 -7.95
C TRP A 535 -14.61 -3.96 -8.07
N GLY A 536 -15.73 -4.36 -8.61
CA GLY A 536 -16.18 -5.75 -8.63
C GLY A 536 -15.64 -6.59 -9.77
N SER A 537 -14.39 -6.40 -10.21
CA SER A 537 -13.77 -7.14 -11.33
C SER A 537 -13.83 -8.66 -11.15
N VAL A 538 -13.78 -9.14 -9.91
CA VAL A 538 -13.95 -10.56 -9.58
C VAL A 538 -15.32 -11.14 -9.99
N TYR A 539 -16.31 -10.28 -10.20
CA TYR A 539 -17.65 -10.65 -10.67
C TYR A 539 -17.85 -10.42 -12.19
N ASP A 540 -16.85 -9.82 -12.87
CA ASP A 540 -16.88 -9.65 -14.31
C ASP A 540 -16.25 -10.88 -14.98
N VAL A 541 -17.09 -11.65 -15.67
CA VAL A 541 -16.63 -12.86 -16.35
C VAL A 541 -15.55 -12.56 -17.41
N ARG A 542 -15.55 -11.37 -18.00
CA ARG A 542 -14.55 -10.96 -18.99
C ARG A 542 -13.18 -10.81 -18.36
N ASP A 543 -13.10 -10.17 -17.17
CA ASP A 543 -11.85 -10.02 -16.42
C ASP A 543 -11.32 -11.39 -15.98
N LEU A 544 -12.19 -12.29 -15.53
CA LEU A 544 -11.81 -13.65 -15.13
C LEU A 544 -11.27 -14.47 -16.31
N LEU A 545 -11.91 -14.38 -17.48
CA LEU A 545 -11.47 -15.07 -18.69
C LEU A 545 -10.12 -14.50 -19.18
N ASP A 546 -9.98 -13.20 -19.25
CA ASP A 546 -8.74 -12.51 -19.64
C ASP A 546 -7.58 -12.88 -18.71
N ALA A 547 -7.80 -12.83 -17.40
CA ALA A 547 -6.81 -13.23 -16.39
C ALA A 547 -6.37 -14.69 -16.55
N THR A 548 -7.32 -15.59 -16.83
CA THR A 548 -7.03 -17.02 -17.02
C THR A 548 -6.09 -17.26 -18.22
N VAL A 549 -6.29 -16.55 -19.32
CA VAL A 549 -5.42 -16.67 -20.51
C VAL A 549 -4.06 -16.03 -20.26
N LYS A 550 -4.03 -14.85 -19.65
CA LYS A 550 -2.79 -14.10 -19.37
C LYS A 550 -1.89 -14.83 -18.40
N LEU A 551 -2.44 -15.35 -17.30
CA LEU A 551 -1.68 -16.15 -16.32
C LEU A 551 -1.02 -17.40 -16.97
N ARG A 552 -1.54 -17.88 -18.06
CA ARG A 552 -1.02 -19.04 -18.79
C ARG A 552 -0.22 -18.66 -20.03
N ASP A 553 0.26 -17.43 -20.12
CA ASP A 553 1.05 -16.92 -21.25
C ASP A 553 0.36 -17.12 -22.62
N GLY A 554 -0.95 -16.94 -22.65
CA GLY A 554 -1.79 -17.09 -23.85
C GLY A 554 -2.20 -18.53 -24.18
N LYS A 555 -1.82 -19.52 -23.38
CA LYS A 555 -2.27 -20.92 -23.60
C LYS A 555 -3.74 -21.05 -23.22
N LYS A 556 -4.51 -21.66 -24.11
CA LYS A 556 -5.94 -21.90 -23.87
C LYS A 556 -6.14 -22.91 -22.75
N PRO A 557 -7.20 -22.79 -21.94
CA PRO A 557 -7.59 -23.83 -20.99
C PRO A 557 -7.82 -25.21 -21.66
N THR A 558 -8.26 -25.20 -22.90
CA THR A 558 -8.44 -26.43 -23.73
C THR A 558 -7.13 -27.16 -24.07
N ASP A 559 -5.97 -26.47 -23.98
CA ASP A 559 -4.65 -27.02 -24.26
C ASP A 559 -4.02 -27.71 -23.05
N MET A 560 -4.69 -27.68 -21.88
CA MET A 560 -4.22 -28.34 -20.67
C MET A 560 -4.15 -29.87 -20.84
N LYS A 561 -3.19 -30.49 -20.18
CA LYS A 561 -3.10 -31.94 -20.06
C LYS A 561 -4.22 -32.45 -19.12
N LEU A 562 -5.42 -32.61 -19.67
CA LEU A 562 -6.59 -33.11 -18.96
C LEU A 562 -6.62 -34.63 -18.98
N SER A 563 -7.11 -35.24 -17.90
CA SER A 563 -7.48 -36.67 -17.88
C SER A 563 -8.61 -36.96 -18.85
N LEU A 564 -8.78 -38.22 -19.23
CA LEU A 564 -9.88 -38.63 -20.15
C LEU A 564 -11.26 -38.19 -19.62
N VAL A 565 -11.50 -38.30 -18.33
CA VAL A 565 -12.78 -37.88 -17.70
C VAL A 565 -12.98 -36.37 -17.82
N GLN A 566 -11.94 -35.57 -17.55
CA GLN A 566 -11.98 -34.11 -17.68
C GLN A 566 -12.17 -33.68 -19.15
N LYS A 567 -11.51 -34.33 -20.09
CA LYS A 567 -11.73 -34.07 -21.55
C LYS A 567 -13.17 -34.30 -21.98
N VAL A 568 -13.74 -35.45 -21.60
CA VAL A 568 -15.14 -35.77 -21.90
C VAL A 568 -16.10 -34.77 -21.27
N ALA A 569 -15.84 -34.36 -20.03
CA ALA A 569 -16.64 -33.33 -19.33
C ALA A 569 -16.55 -31.97 -20.06
N LEU A 570 -15.35 -31.56 -20.48
CA LEU A 570 -15.11 -30.32 -21.21
C LEU A 570 -15.82 -30.34 -22.57
N ASP A 571 -15.65 -31.40 -23.36
CA ASP A 571 -16.30 -31.56 -24.67
C ASP A 571 -17.83 -31.49 -24.56
N LYS A 572 -18.38 -32.11 -23.50
CA LYS A 572 -19.81 -32.06 -23.21
C LYS A 572 -20.27 -30.65 -22.83
N ALA A 573 -19.46 -29.93 -22.07
CA ALA A 573 -19.76 -28.54 -21.71
C ALA A 573 -19.71 -27.63 -22.95
N LEU A 574 -18.67 -27.74 -23.77
CA LEU A 574 -18.52 -26.97 -24.99
C LEU A 574 -19.66 -27.27 -26.00
N SER A 575 -20.08 -28.50 -26.11
CA SER A 575 -21.21 -28.87 -27.00
C SER A 575 -22.52 -28.18 -26.57
N LYS A 576 -22.74 -27.94 -25.27
CA LYS A 576 -23.95 -27.28 -24.77
C LYS A 576 -24.01 -25.79 -25.04
N ILE A 577 -22.86 -25.13 -25.16
CA ILE A 577 -22.78 -23.69 -25.43
C ILE A 577 -22.65 -23.35 -26.92
N LYS A 578 -22.54 -24.35 -27.76
CA LYS A 578 -22.38 -24.16 -29.21
C LYS A 578 -23.51 -23.31 -29.82
N GLY A 579 -23.12 -22.25 -30.51
CA GLY A 579 -24.06 -21.31 -31.14
C GLY A 579 -24.62 -20.23 -30.17
N THR A 580 -24.24 -20.25 -28.91
CA THR A 580 -24.69 -19.26 -27.90
C THR A 580 -23.77 -18.05 -27.83
N ASP A 581 -24.21 -16.98 -27.14
CA ASP A 581 -23.36 -15.82 -26.86
C ASP A 581 -22.22 -16.16 -25.91
N VAL A 582 -22.36 -17.22 -25.08
CA VAL A 582 -21.28 -17.76 -24.25
C VAL A 582 -20.15 -18.31 -25.13
N GLU A 583 -20.47 -19.07 -26.17
CA GLU A 583 -19.44 -19.54 -27.14
C GLU A 583 -18.71 -18.36 -27.80
N LYS A 584 -19.44 -17.31 -28.20
CA LYS A 584 -18.84 -16.12 -28.82
C LYS A 584 -17.88 -15.44 -27.84
N LEU A 585 -18.32 -15.24 -26.58
CA LEU A 585 -17.50 -14.64 -25.51
C LEU A 585 -16.22 -15.44 -25.30
N LEU A 586 -16.31 -16.77 -25.16
CA LEU A 586 -15.14 -17.62 -24.94
C LEU A 586 -14.15 -17.59 -26.12
N LYS A 587 -14.64 -17.46 -27.36
CA LYS A 587 -13.79 -17.27 -28.53
C LYS A 587 -13.14 -15.90 -28.57
N GLU A 588 -13.87 -14.84 -28.22
CA GLU A 588 -13.35 -13.47 -28.13
C GLU A 588 -12.18 -13.37 -27.17
N TYR A 589 -12.28 -14.03 -26.04
CA TYR A 589 -11.21 -14.08 -25.02
C TYR A 589 -10.20 -15.23 -25.19
N ASN A 590 -10.20 -15.87 -26.35
CA ASN A 590 -9.26 -16.94 -26.71
C ASN A 590 -9.22 -18.12 -25.71
N ILE A 591 -10.35 -18.43 -25.08
CA ILE A 591 -10.49 -19.56 -24.15
C ILE A 591 -10.65 -20.90 -24.90
N ILE A 592 -11.36 -20.86 -26.01
CA ILE A 592 -11.67 -22.03 -26.89
C ILE A 592 -11.35 -21.76 -28.33
#